data_fff44a557b8ae9daacc286b8e02d7c17
#
_entry.id   fff44a557b8ae9daacc286b8e02d7c17
#
_cell.length_a   1.000
_cell.length_b   1.000
_cell.length_c   1.000
_cell.angle_alpha   90.00
_cell.angle_beta   90.00
_cell.angle_gamma   90.00
#
_symmetry.space_group_name_H-M   'P 1'
#
loop_
_entity.id
_entity.type
_entity.pdbx_description
1 polymer ?
#
loop_
_entity_poly.entity_id
_entity_poly.type
_entity_poly.pdbx_seq_one_letter_code
_entity_poly.pdbx_strand_id
1 'polypeptide(L)'
;MNQYMNLFSLFKQHEVLVRNIEESELRLHDIRRMKKEGLITNNDVLRSEMQLTNDRLFLQETENSIALVSQQLDILLGQDENLLLKPDTTVLYQAVALQPYDDYIVQAYANDPAMKLLRAQTELARNEIRSAKSFSLPSVSLYASNTLARPISRTLADMYNNNWNVGVSVSYPLSSLYKNNHKIKESKLMVSLRKNEEEQKMQGIRVDVRSAFLRHREALQRVEALKLSVRQAEENYRIMQNRYLNQLAILTDLLDANSVRLNVELQLVNARTRVIYTYYQLQKACGDL
;
A
#
# COMPACT_ATOMS: atom_id res chain seq x y z
N MET A 1 -3.77 -4.31 3.74
CA MET A 1 -3.17 -3.27 4.61
C MET A 1 -4.09 -2.07 4.87
N ASN A 2 -4.69 -1.43 3.88
CA ASN A 2 -5.60 -0.27 4.08
C ASN A 2 -6.75 -0.59 5.06
N GLN A 3 -7.45 -1.72 4.87
CA GLN A 3 -8.55 -2.15 5.73
C GLN A 3 -8.09 -2.41 7.17
N TYR A 4 -6.94 -3.07 7.35
CA TYR A 4 -6.38 -3.31 8.67
C TYR A 4 -6.04 -2.00 9.42
N MET A 5 -5.41 -1.02 8.73
CA MET A 5 -5.12 0.27 9.32
C MET A 5 -6.38 1.08 9.64
N ASN A 6 -7.43 0.92 8.83
CA ASN A 6 -8.74 1.54 9.10
C ASN A 6 -9.38 0.92 10.35
N LEU A 7 -9.44 -0.41 10.44
CA LEU A 7 -9.93 -1.12 11.62
C LEU A 7 -9.19 -0.67 12.88
N PHE A 8 -7.87 -0.59 12.79
CA PHE A 8 -7.02 -0.13 13.87
C PHE A 8 -7.35 1.30 14.33
N SER A 9 -7.55 2.23 13.38
CA SER A 9 -7.94 3.60 13.69
C SER A 9 -9.29 3.66 14.38
N LEU A 10 -10.27 2.89 13.90
CA LEU A 10 -11.62 2.82 14.46
C LEU A 10 -11.62 2.28 15.90
N PHE A 11 -10.83 1.24 16.19
CA PHE A 11 -10.71 0.74 17.58
C PHE A 11 -10.11 1.78 18.51
N LYS A 12 -9.13 2.54 18.07
CA LYS A 12 -8.56 3.63 18.88
C LYS A 12 -9.50 4.81 19.05
N GLN A 13 -10.29 5.14 18.02
CA GLN A 13 -11.36 6.13 18.13
C GLN A 13 -12.45 5.68 19.11
N HIS A 14 -12.85 4.42 19.05
CA HIS A 14 -13.81 3.83 20.00
C HIS A 14 -13.33 3.99 21.45
N GLU A 15 -12.06 3.69 21.76
CA GLU A 15 -11.48 3.87 23.10
C GLU A 15 -11.56 5.34 23.57
N VAL A 16 -11.32 6.29 22.68
CA VAL A 16 -11.42 7.74 23.00
C VAL A 16 -12.87 8.14 23.24
N LEU A 17 -13.80 7.65 22.41
CA LEU A 17 -15.22 7.99 22.51
C LEU A 17 -15.86 7.41 23.77
N VAL A 18 -15.55 6.17 24.14
CA VAL A 18 -16.04 5.56 25.39
C VAL A 18 -15.64 6.39 26.60
N ARG A 19 -14.37 6.77 26.68
CA ARG A 19 -13.87 7.63 27.76
C ARG A 19 -14.55 9.01 27.78
N ASN A 20 -14.75 9.64 26.60
CA ASN A 20 -15.46 10.91 26.52
C ASN A 20 -16.91 10.81 26.99
N ILE A 21 -17.60 9.69 26.69
CA ILE A 21 -18.97 9.43 27.14
C ILE A 21 -19.02 9.28 28.65
N GLU A 22 -18.12 8.50 29.25
CA GLU A 22 -18.02 8.37 30.71
C GLU A 22 -17.85 9.73 31.39
N GLU A 23 -16.97 10.58 30.89
CA GLU A 23 -16.76 11.94 31.39
C GLU A 23 -18.00 12.82 31.17
N SER A 24 -18.72 12.66 30.05
CA SER A 24 -19.94 13.43 29.76
C SER A 24 -21.10 12.99 30.67
N GLU A 25 -21.18 11.71 31.04
CA GLU A 25 -22.18 11.22 32.00
C GLU A 25 -21.93 11.77 33.42
N LEU A 26 -20.67 11.75 33.86
CA LEU A 26 -20.30 12.35 35.15
C LEU A 26 -20.62 13.85 35.18
N ARG A 27 -20.28 14.57 34.12
CA ARG A 27 -20.60 15.99 33.97
C ARG A 27 -22.10 16.25 34.00
N LEU A 28 -22.91 15.43 33.30
CA LEU A 28 -24.37 15.57 33.33
C LEU A 28 -24.92 15.32 34.72
N HIS A 29 -24.36 14.36 35.46
CA HIS A 29 -24.74 14.12 36.86
C HIS A 29 -24.53 15.36 37.74
N ASP A 30 -23.37 16.02 37.62
CA ASP A 30 -23.04 17.23 38.37
C ASP A 30 -23.94 18.40 37.97
N ILE A 31 -24.20 18.59 36.68
CA ILE A 31 -25.11 19.62 36.16
C ILE A 31 -26.53 19.42 36.71
N ARG A 32 -27.03 18.18 36.76
CA ARG A 32 -28.37 17.90 37.36
C ARG A 32 -28.40 18.21 38.86
N ARG A 33 -27.30 17.99 39.58
CA ARG A 33 -27.17 18.36 40.98
C ARG A 33 -27.22 19.87 41.16
N MET A 34 -26.39 20.61 40.38
CA MET A 34 -26.38 22.10 40.41
C MET A 34 -27.76 22.69 40.07
N LYS A 35 -28.51 22.08 39.15
CA LYS A 35 -29.90 22.48 38.87
C LYS A 35 -30.80 22.32 40.09
N LYS A 36 -30.72 21.19 40.84
CA LYS A 36 -31.51 20.95 42.06
C LYS A 36 -31.19 22.02 43.13
N GLU A 37 -29.97 22.48 43.16
CA GLU A 37 -29.51 23.55 44.06
C GLU A 37 -29.87 24.97 43.55
N GLY A 38 -30.51 25.08 42.38
CA GLY A 38 -30.93 26.38 41.81
C GLY A 38 -29.79 27.18 41.18
N LEU A 39 -28.59 26.59 41.01
CA LEU A 39 -27.40 27.31 40.52
C LEU A 39 -27.38 27.47 39.00
N ILE A 40 -28.12 26.65 38.28
CA ILE A 40 -28.17 26.62 36.81
C ILE A 40 -29.56 26.45 36.28
N THR A 41 -29.76 26.69 34.98
CA THR A 41 -31.03 26.62 34.29
C THR A 41 -31.37 25.19 33.80
N ASN A 42 -32.64 24.91 33.47
CA ASN A 42 -33.03 23.71 32.81
C ASN A 42 -32.44 23.58 31.40
N ASN A 43 -32.19 24.71 30.76
CA ASN A 43 -31.57 24.74 29.43
C ASN A 43 -30.14 24.12 29.44
N ASP A 44 -29.39 24.30 30.51
CA ASP A 44 -28.05 23.72 30.66
C ASP A 44 -28.11 22.20 30.77
N VAL A 45 -29.10 21.67 31.49
CA VAL A 45 -29.34 20.21 31.56
C VAL A 45 -29.68 19.66 30.18
N LEU A 46 -30.64 20.28 29.48
CA LEU A 46 -31.05 19.81 28.14
C LEU A 46 -29.90 19.87 27.13
N ARG A 47 -29.04 20.89 27.15
CA ARG A 47 -27.84 20.98 26.30
C ARG A 47 -26.86 19.85 26.60
N SER A 48 -26.62 19.53 27.87
CA SER A 48 -25.72 18.43 28.23
C SER A 48 -26.27 17.06 27.83
N GLU A 49 -27.60 16.86 27.98
CA GLU A 49 -28.27 15.65 27.54
C GLU A 49 -28.20 15.48 26.03
N MET A 50 -28.38 16.56 25.27
CA MET A 50 -28.25 16.54 23.82
C MET A 50 -26.82 16.22 23.38
N GLN A 51 -25.82 16.81 24.05
CA GLN A 51 -24.41 16.50 23.76
C GLN A 51 -24.09 15.03 24.03
N LEU A 52 -24.50 14.49 25.17
CA LEU A 52 -24.30 13.08 25.50
C LEU A 52 -25.00 12.14 24.50
N THR A 53 -26.19 12.53 24.03
CA THR A 53 -26.89 11.77 22.98
C THR A 53 -26.10 11.76 21.67
N ASN A 54 -25.56 12.90 21.27
CA ASN A 54 -24.70 13.01 20.07
C ASN A 54 -23.41 12.17 20.21
N ASP A 55 -22.78 12.21 21.39
CA ASP A 55 -21.58 11.41 21.66
C ASP A 55 -21.87 9.91 21.55
N ARG A 56 -23.02 9.45 22.07
CA ARG A 56 -23.47 8.05 21.96
C ARG A 56 -23.80 7.63 20.53
N LEU A 57 -24.43 8.52 19.74
CA LEU A 57 -24.67 8.26 18.32
C LEU A 57 -23.34 8.10 17.56
N PHE A 58 -22.37 8.95 17.83
CA PHE A 58 -21.05 8.85 17.21
C PHE A 58 -20.29 7.57 17.60
N LEU A 59 -20.44 7.11 18.84
CA LEU A 59 -19.93 5.80 19.27
C LEU A 59 -20.59 4.66 18.48
N GLN A 60 -21.91 4.67 18.36
CA GLN A 60 -22.66 3.65 17.61
C GLN A 60 -22.26 3.61 16.13
N GLU A 61 -22.06 4.76 15.49
CA GLU A 61 -21.55 4.84 14.12
C GLU A 61 -20.14 4.23 13.98
N THR A 62 -19.30 4.45 15.00
CA THR A 62 -17.96 3.88 15.06
C THR A 62 -18.01 2.35 15.22
N GLU A 63 -18.88 1.83 16.09
CA GLU A 63 -19.10 0.39 16.27
C GLU A 63 -19.61 -0.29 15.00
N ASN A 64 -20.57 0.33 14.31
CA ASN A 64 -21.05 -0.15 13.02
C ASN A 64 -19.92 -0.17 11.96
N SER A 65 -19.08 0.86 11.98
CA SER A 65 -17.92 0.93 11.08
C SER A 65 -16.88 -0.16 11.37
N ILE A 66 -16.64 -0.47 12.65
CA ILE A 66 -15.78 -1.58 13.08
C ILE A 66 -16.33 -2.91 12.56
N ALA A 67 -17.63 -3.16 12.71
CA ALA A 67 -18.26 -4.39 12.24
C ALA A 67 -18.13 -4.55 10.72
N LEU A 68 -18.42 -3.49 9.96
CA LEU A 68 -18.29 -3.49 8.49
C LEU A 68 -16.84 -3.72 8.00
N VAL A 69 -15.87 -3.06 8.63
CA VAL A 69 -14.47 -3.23 8.25
C VAL A 69 -13.94 -4.60 8.68
N SER A 70 -14.40 -5.15 9.81
CA SER A 70 -14.09 -6.53 10.22
C SER A 70 -14.60 -7.52 9.19
N GLN A 71 -15.87 -7.43 8.78
CA GLN A 71 -16.45 -8.30 7.75
C GLN A 71 -15.68 -8.21 6.42
N GLN A 72 -15.30 -7.00 5.99
CA GLN A 72 -14.48 -6.83 4.78
C GLN A 72 -13.12 -7.53 4.88
N LEU A 73 -12.50 -7.51 6.06
CA LEU A 73 -11.24 -8.21 6.29
C LEU A 73 -11.42 -9.72 6.33
N ASP A 74 -12.50 -10.22 6.96
CA ASP A 74 -12.82 -11.64 7.03
C ASP A 74 -13.01 -12.23 5.63
N ILE A 75 -13.74 -11.53 4.76
CA ILE A 75 -13.89 -11.90 3.33
C ILE A 75 -12.53 -11.96 2.63
N LEU A 76 -11.67 -10.97 2.85
CA LEU A 76 -10.32 -10.94 2.25
C LEU A 76 -9.41 -12.06 2.76
N LEU A 77 -9.61 -12.49 4.01
CA LEU A 77 -8.83 -13.56 4.64
C LEU A 77 -9.45 -14.95 4.44
N GLY A 78 -10.67 -15.03 3.87
CA GLY A 78 -11.41 -16.28 3.70
C GLY A 78 -11.88 -16.89 5.03
N GLN A 79 -12.16 -16.04 6.02
CA GLN A 79 -12.67 -16.44 7.34
C GLN A 79 -14.19 -16.25 7.45
N ASP A 80 -14.78 -16.66 8.58
CA ASP A 80 -16.21 -16.46 8.84
C ASP A 80 -16.51 -14.95 8.96
N GLU A 81 -17.46 -14.47 8.17
CA GLU A 81 -17.84 -13.05 8.06
C GLU A 81 -18.42 -12.43 9.34
N ASN A 82 -18.75 -13.25 10.35
CA ASN A 82 -19.30 -12.80 11.62
C ASN A 82 -18.24 -12.63 12.72
N LEU A 83 -16.96 -12.80 12.40
CA LEU A 83 -15.87 -12.66 13.35
C LEU A 83 -15.57 -11.18 13.60
N LEU A 84 -15.61 -10.75 14.85
CA LEU A 84 -15.15 -9.41 15.20
C LEU A 84 -13.63 -9.42 15.40
N LEU A 85 -12.90 -8.89 14.43
CA LEU A 85 -11.44 -8.84 14.45
C LEU A 85 -10.96 -7.75 15.42
N LYS A 86 -10.06 -8.11 16.33
CA LYS A 86 -9.40 -7.16 17.22
C LYS A 86 -7.95 -6.93 16.76
N PRO A 87 -7.59 -5.72 16.30
CA PRO A 87 -6.24 -5.44 15.84
C PRO A 87 -5.26 -5.36 17.03
N ASP A 88 -4.01 -5.80 16.80
CA ASP A 88 -2.93 -5.57 17.76
C ASP A 88 -2.51 -4.09 17.74
N THR A 89 -2.78 -3.41 18.83
CA THR A 89 -2.51 -1.97 18.95
C THR A 89 -1.11 -1.62 19.46
N THR A 90 -0.27 -2.61 19.76
CA THR A 90 1.11 -2.40 20.24
C THR A 90 2.03 -1.84 19.16
N VAL A 91 1.74 -2.13 17.90
CA VAL A 91 2.51 -1.69 16.71
C VAL A 91 2.57 -0.16 16.58
N LEU A 92 1.60 0.60 17.15
CA LEU A 92 1.58 2.08 17.11
C LEU A 92 2.77 2.75 17.80
N TYR A 93 3.41 2.05 18.69
CA TYR A 93 4.46 2.64 19.55
C TYR A 93 5.87 2.32 19.07
N GLN A 94 6.01 1.56 17.98
CA GLN A 94 7.31 1.29 17.39
C GLN A 94 7.80 2.53 16.64
N ALA A 95 8.82 3.17 17.18
CA ALA A 95 9.48 4.28 16.49
C ALA A 95 10.32 3.73 15.34
N VAL A 96 9.87 3.96 14.12
CA VAL A 96 10.65 3.64 12.92
C VAL A 96 11.51 4.86 12.58
N ALA A 97 12.82 4.71 12.71
CA ALA A 97 13.77 5.75 12.31
C ALA A 97 13.80 5.85 10.77
N LEU A 98 13.65 7.06 10.26
CA LEU A 98 13.81 7.35 8.83
C LEU A 98 15.30 7.22 8.46
N GLN A 99 15.57 6.40 7.43
CA GLN A 99 16.88 6.35 6.78
C GLN A 99 17.08 7.55 5.85
N PRO A 100 18.31 7.86 5.41
CA PRO A 100 18.56 8.83 4.36
C PRO A 100 17.77 8.49 3.07
N TYR A 101 17.30 9.50 2.37
CA TYR A 101 16.50 9.32 1.15
C TYR A 101 17.21 8.50 0.08
N ASP A 102 18.53 8.70 -0.06
CA ASP A 102 19.33 8.03 -1.09
C ASP A 102 19.40 6.51 -0.88
N ASP A 103 19.37 6.03 0.37
CA ASP A 103 19.36 4.60 0.69
C ASP A 103 18.08 3.93 0.20
N TYR A 104 16.93 4.60 0.34
CA TYR A 104 15.66 4.10 -0.19
C TYR A 104 15.65 4.01 -1.72
N ILE A 105 16.30 4.94 -2.43
CA ILE A 105 16.42 4.89 -3.89
C ILE A 105 17.27 3.69 -4.33
N VAL A 106 18.40 3.44 -3.66
CA VAL A 106 19.27 2.29 -3.97
C VAL A 106 18.52 0.98 -3.74
N GLN A 107 17.80 0.86 -2.63
CA GLN A 107 16.97 -0.31 -2.33
C GLN A 107 15.90 -0.51 -3.40
N ALA A 108 15.16 0.55 -3.78
CA ALA A 108 14.12 0.48 -4.79
C ALA A 108 14.65 -0.01 -6.14
N TYR A 109 15.81 0.50 -6.58
CA TYR A 109 16.41 0.05 -7.84
C TYR A 109 16.88 -1.41 -7.82
N ALA A 110 17.24 -1.93 -6.64
CA ALA A 110 17.67 -3.32 -6.48
C ALA A 110 16.47 -4.28 -6.38
N ASN A 111 15.42 -3.87 -5.68
CA ASN A 111 14.36 -4.76 -5.26
C ASN A 111 13.10 -4.71 -6.14
N ASP A 112 12.81 -3.57 -6.82
CA ASP A 112 11.60 -3.41 -7.64
C ASP A 112 11.45 -4.55 -8.67
N PRO A 113 10.37 -5.35 -8.62
CA PRO A 113 10.19 -6.50 -9.52
C PRO A 113 10.05 -6.08 -10.99
N ALA A 114 9.43 -4.91 -11.25
CA ALA A 114 9.27 -4.41 -12.61
C ALA A 114 10.62 -3.97 -13.20
N MET A 115 11.52 -3.43 -12.37
CA MET A 115 12.90 -3.12 -12.81
C MET A 115 13.69 -4.39 -13.14
N LYS A 116 13.54 -5.45 -12.32
CA LYS A 116 14.16 -6.75 -12.62
C LYS A 116 13.64 -7.34 -13.93
N LEU A 117 12.33 -7.24 -14.18
CA LEU A 117 11.71 -7.67 -15.43
C LEU A 117 12.28 -6.90 -16.63
N LEU A 118 12.35 -5.57 -16.57
CA LEU A 118 12.88 -4.75 -17.67
C LEU A 118 14.35 -5.05 -17.96
N ARG A 119 15.16 -5.25 -16.93
CA ARG A 119 16.58 -5.68 -17.12
C ARG A 119 16.66 -7.03 -17.82
N ALA A 120 15.84 -8.01 -17.44
CA ALA A 120 15.78 -9.30 -18.12
C ALA A 120 15.33 -9.15 -19.58
N GLN A 121 14.37 -8.29 -19.87
CA GLN A 121 13.94 -7.99 -21.25
C GLN A 121 15.04 -7.31 -22.07
N THR A 122 15.84 -6.44 -21.48
CA THR A 122 16.99 -5.82 -22.14
C THR A 122 18.06 -6.88 -22.49
N GLU A 123 18.33 -7.83 -21.57
CA GLU A 123 19.25 -8.93 -21.85
C GLU A 123 18.70 -9.86 -22.95
N LEU A 124 17.38 -10.13 -22.96
CA LEU A 124 16.73 -10.87 -24.04
C LEU A 124 16.95 -10.14 -25.40
N ALA A 125 16.68 -8.84 -25.46
CA ALA A 125 16.92 -8.05 -26.67
C ALA A 125 18.39 -8.05 -27.12
N ARG A 126 19.35 -8.08 -26.19
CA ARG A 126 20.79 -8.25 -26.52
C ARG A 126 21.07 -9.63 -27.11
N ASN A 127 20.42 -10.68 -26.62
CA ASN A 127 20.56 -12.02 -27.18
C ASN A 127 19.92 -12.12 -28.58
N GLU A 128 18.85 -11.36 -28.85
CA GLU A 128 18.26 -11.26 -30.19
C GLU A 128 19.23 -10.70 -31.23
N ILE A 129 20.15 -9.76 -30.85
CA ILE A 129 21.22 -9.31 -31.74
C ILE A 129 22.14 -10.48 -32.08
N ARG A 130 22.49 -11.36 -31.12
CA ARG A 130 23.32 -12.54 -31.36
C ARG A 130 22.60 -13.53 -32.27
N SER A 131 21.30 -13.76 -32.02
CA SER A 131 20.47 -14.57 -32.89
C SER A 131 20.38 -14.02 -34.32
N ALA A 132 20.14 -12.70 -34.47
CA ALA A 132 20.11 -12.06 -35.75
C ALA A 132 21.47 -12.22 -36.51
N LYS A 133 22.61 -12.10 -35.81
CA LYS A 133 23.92 -12.33 -36.40
C LYS A 133 24.13 -13.80 -36.80
N SER A 134 23.60 -14.77 -36.08
CA SER A 134 23.77 -16.20 -36.41
C SER A 134 23.13 -16.60 -37.73
N PHE A 135 22.11 -15.88 -38.21
CA PHE A 135 21.53 -16.09 -39.54
C PHE A 135 22.52 -15.76 -40.70
N SER A 136 23.61 -15.06 -40.41
CA SER A 136 24.70 -14.82 -41.38
C SER A 136 25.82 -15.88 -41.28
N LEU A 137 25.66 -16.90 -40.47
CA LEU A 137 26.62 -17.98 -40.33
C LEU A 137 26.10 -19.27 -41.03
N PRO A 138 27.00 -20.16 -41.48
CA PRO A 138 26.57 -21.43 -42.00
C PRO A 138 25.88 -22.27 -40.91
N SER A 139 24.77 -22.91 -41.25
CA SER A 139 24.12 -23.89 -40.42
C SER A 139 24.64 -25.28 -40.65
N VAL A 140 24.94 -26.00 -39.58
CA VAL A 140 25.41 -27.37 -39.64
C VAL A 140 24.32 -28.24 -38.98
N SER A 141 23.83 -29.25 -39.73
CA SER A 141 22.79 -30.19 -39.24
C SER A 141 23.31 -31.61 -39.36
N LEU A 142 23.14 -32.39 -38.33
CA LEU A 142 23.32 -33.82 -38.35
C LEU A 142 21.93 -34.47 -38.57
N TYR A 143 21.84 -35.39 -39.52
CA TYR A 143 20.60 -36.10 -39.76
C TYR A 143 20.86 -37.61 -39.82
N ALA A 144 19.89 -38.35 -39.33
CA ALA A 144 19.79 -39.80 -39.47
C ALA A 144 18.38 -40.14 -39.90
N SER A 145 18.24 -40.92 -40.93
CA SER A 145 16.93 -41.41 -41.36
C SER A 145 16.96 -42.89 -41.66
N ASN A 146 15.86 -43.55 -41.35
CA ASN A 146 15.60 -44.91 -41.78
C ASN A 146 14.31 -44.91 -42.59
N THR A 147 14.36 -45.40 -43.81
CA THR A 147 13.23 -45.49 -44.72
C THR A 147 12.96 -46.93 -45.09
N LEU A 148 11.86 -47.46 -44.65
CA LEU A 148 11.32 -48.77 -45.09
C LEU A 148 10.31 -48.47 -46.21
N ALA A 149 10.66 -48.77 -47.44
CA ALA A 149 9.82 -48.51 -48.60
C ALA A 149 9.72 -49.73 -49.52
N ARG A 150 8.57 -49.89 -50.13
CA ARG A 150 8.32 -50.84 -51.22
C ARG A 150 8.35 -50.08 -52.54
N PRO A 151 9.24 -50.35 -53.45
CA PRO A 151 9.31 -49.66 -54.70
C PRO A 151 8.07 -49.93 -55.61
N ILE A 152 7.57 -48.89 -56.22
CA ILE A 152 6.40 -48.95 -57.12
C ILE A 152 6.82 -49.09 -58.59
N SER A 153 8.09 -49.36 -58.86
CA SER A 153 8.63 -49.52 -60.20
C SER A 153 8.52 -50.94 -60.72
N ARG A 154 8.09 -51.11 -61.98
CA ARG A 154 8.00 -52.39 -62.61
C ARG A 154 9.37 -53.09 -62.92
N THR A 155 10.47 -52.31 -62.76
CA THR A 155 11.83 -52.76 -63.03
C THR A 155 12.59 -53.19 -61.79
N LEU A 156 12.05 -53.03 -60.59
CA LEU A 156 12.66 -53.43 -59.34
C LEU A 156 11.86 -54.55 -58.68
N ALA A 157 12.55 -55.39 -57.93
CA ALA A 157 11.92 -56.50 -57.20
C ALA A 157 10.89 -55.98 -56.20
N ASP A 158 9.70 -56.55 -56.16
CA ASP A 158 8.59 -56.21 -55.30
C ASP A 158 8.81 -56.70 -53.87
N MET A 159 9.72 -56.02 -53.15
CA MET A 159 10.08 -56.29 -51.76
C MET A 159 10.30 -55.07 -50.97
N TYR A 160 10.05 -55.10 -49.65
CA TYR A 160 10.40 -54.02 -48.75
C TYR A 160 11.91 -53.89 -48.63
N ASN A 161 12.40 -52.66 -48.83
CA ASN A 161 13.80 -52.36 -48.69
C ASN A 161 13.99 -51.33 -47.54
N ASN A 162 14.95 -51.62 -46.66
CA ASN A 162 15.27 -50.81 -45.50
C ASN A 162 16.59 -50.07 -45.72
N ASN A 163 16.48 -48.75 -45.89
CA ASN A 163 17.64 -47.87 -46.15
C ASN A 163 17.94 -46.96 -44.96
N TRP A 164 19.17 -47.02 -44.52
CA TRP A 164 19.71 -46.13 -43.51
C TRP A 164 20.56 -45.02 -44.13
N ASN A 165 20.26 -43.78 -43.76
CA ASN A 165 21.09 -42.66 -44.18
C ASN A 165 21.51 -41.88 -42.91
N VAL A 166 22.80 -41.66 -42.78
CA VAL A 166 23.40 -40.80 -41.77
C VAL A 166 24.31 -39.78 -42.48
N GLY A 167 24.14 -38.52 -42.15
CA GLY A 167 24.95 -37.50 -42.83
C GLY A 167 25.01 -36.17 -42.07
N VAL A 168 25.92 -35.35 -42.52
CA VAL A 168 26.07 -33.97 -42.06
C VAL A 168 25.70 -33.08 -43.24
N SER A 169 24.84 -32.12 -43.03
CA SER A 169 24.47 -31.08 -44.00
C SER A 169 25.00 -29.75 -43.52
N VAL A 170 25.70 -29.04 -44.41
CA VAL A 170 26.16 -27.66 -44.19
C VAL A 170 25.44 -26.79 -45.22
N SER A 171 24.66 -25.81 -44.73
CA SER A 171 23.91 -24.87 -45.55
C SER A 171 24.34 -23.45 -45.25
N TYR A 172 24.63 -22.68 -46.29
CA TYR A 172 25.04 -21.27 -46.18
C TYR A 172 24.26 -20.38 -47.16
N PRO A 173 23.25 -19.61 -46.68
CA PRO A 173 22.44 -18.76 -47.50
C PRO A 173 23.21 -17.43 -47.85
N LEU A 174 23.81 -17.33 -49.01
CA LEU A 174 24.62 -16.19 -49.43
C LEU A 174 23.82 -14.88 -49.45
N SER A 175 22.50 -14.94 -49.70
CA SER A 175 21.63 -13.77 -49.64
C SER A 175 21.48 -13.16 -48.26
N SER A 176 21.79 -13.91 -47.20
CA SER A 176 21.72 -13.43 -45.83
C SER A 176 22.80 -12.39 -45.52
N LEU A 177 23.89 -12.41 -46.23
CA LEU A 177 25.02 -11.47 -46.06
C LEU A 177 24.60 -10.00 -46.22
N TYR A 178 23.69 -9.69 -47.17
CA TYR A 178 23.21 -8.30 -47.32
C TYR A 178 21.83 -8.05 -46.71
N LYS A 179 20.94 -9.01 -46.70
CA LYS A 179 19.59 -8.84 -46.14
C LYS A 179 19.60 -8.75 -44.63
N ASN A 180 20.53 -9.43 -43.95
CA ASN A 180 20.55 -9.54 -42.50
C ASN A 180 21.02 -8.25 -41.81
N ASN A 181 21.68 -7.34 -42.52
CA ASN A 181 22.14 -6.06 -41.95
C ASN A 181 20.95 -5.20 -41.40
N HIS A 182 19.80 -5.22 -42.07
CA HIS A 182 18.62 -4.50 -41.63
C HIS A 182 18.06 -5.11 -40.34
N LYS A 183 18.00 -6.44 -40.25
CA LYS A 183 17.54 -7.15 -39.08
C LYS A 183 18.45 -6.95 -37.86
N ILE A 184 19.77 -6.91 -38.07
CA ILE A 184 20.72 -6.58 -37.00
C ILE A 184 20.55 -5.14 -36.52
N LYS A 185 20.29 -4.18 -37.43
CA LYS A 185 20.00 -2.78 -37.06
C LYS A 185 18.69 -2.67 -36.27
N GLU A 186 17.63 -3.35 -36.70
CA GLU A 186 16.36 -3.45 -36.00
C GLU A 186 16.56 -3.98 -34.57
N SER A 187 17.25 -5.13 -34.40
CA SER A 187 17.55 -5.68 -33.08
C SER A 187 18.35 -4.73 -32.19
N LYS A 188 19.28 -3.96 -32.77
CA LYS A 188 20.02 -2.93 -32.01
C LYS A 188 19.11 -1.77 -31.56
N LEU A 189 18.19 -1.33 -32.43
CA LEU A 189 17.20 -0.31 -32.04
C LEU A 189 16.26 -0.82 -30.94
N MET A 190 15.89 -2.10 -30.99
CA MET A 190 15.09 -2.72 -29.93
C MET A 190 15.81 -2.69 -28.58
N VAL A 191 17.13 -2.95 -28.53
CA VAL A 191 17.92 -2.79 -27.29
C VAL A 191 17.90 -1.35 -26.79
N SER A 192 18.00 -0.37 -27.70
CA SER A 192 17.93 1.05 -27.32
C SER A 192 16.55 1.41 -26.77
N LEU A 193 15.48 0.88 -27.36
CA LEU A 193 14.12 1.04 -26.86
C LEU A 193 13.98 0.48 -25.43
N ARG A 194 14.44 -0.76 -25.20
CA ARG A 194 14.39 -1.38 -23.86
C ARG A 194 15.19 -0.60 -22.81
N LYS A 195 16.34 -0.06 -23.18
CA LYS A 195 17.13 0.81 -22.28
C LYS A 195 16.38 2.09 -21.91
N ASN A 196 15.69 2.70 -22.89
CA ASN A 196 14.85 3.88 -22.60
C ASN A 196 13.69 3.54 -21.66
N GLU A 197 13.07 2.37 -21.82
CA GLU A 197 12.03 1.88 -20.88
C GLU A 197 12.58 1.67 -19.47
N GLU A 198 13.80 1.11 -19.33
CA GLU A 198 14.49 1.03 -18.03
C GLU A 198 14.69 2.40 -17.40
N GLU A 199 15.18 3.38 -18.19
CA GLU A 199 15.43 4.73 -17.71
C GLU A 199 14.13 5.44 -17.29
N GLN A 200 13.07 5.31 -18.08
CA GLN A 200 11.73 5.81 -17.70
C GLN A 200 11.23 5.18 -16.40
N LYS A 201 11.41 3.86 -16.24
CA LYS A 201 11.03 3.19 -15.00
C LYS A 201 11.85 3.69 -13.80
N MET A 202 13.15 3.89 -13.97
CA MET A 202 14.01 4.46 -12.93
C MET A 202 13.57 5.86 -12.52
N GLN A 203 13.13 6.70 -13.48
CA GLN A 203 12.57 8.02 -13.19
C GLN A 203 11.26 7.90 -12.43
N GLY A 204 10.37 6.99 -12.83
CA GLY A 204 9.13 6.69 -12.12
C GLY A 204 9.38 6.27 -10.67
N ILE A 205 10.29 5.31 -10.44
CA ILE A 205 10.68 4.86 -9.10
C ILE A 205 11.18 6.03 -8.24
N ARG A 206 12.01 6.92 -8.79
CA ARG A 206 12.47 8.11 -8.03
C ARG A 206 11.31 8.99 -7.57
N VAL A 207 10.32 9.21 -8.44
CA VAL A 207 9.12 10.02 -8.10
C VAL A 207 8.28 9.30 -7.03
N ASP A 208 8.06 7.99 -7.19
CA ASP A 208 7.25 7.20 -6.25
C ASP A 208 7.87 7.15 -4.86
N VAL A 209 9.18 6.84 -4.78
CA VAL A 209 9.93 6.82 -3.52
C VAL A 209 9.96 8.22 -2.89
N ARG A 210 10.17 9.28 -3.70
CA ARG A 210 10.16 10.66 -3.20
C ARG A 210 8.81 11.04 -2.62
N SER A 211 7.74 10.69 -3.33
CA SER A 211 6.36 10.94 -2.86
C SER A 211 6.08 10.20 -1.56
N ALA A 212 6.41 8.90 -1.47
CA ALA A 212 6.21 8.09 -0.27
C ALA A 212 7.03 8.63 0.91
N PHE A 213 8.30 8.97 0.68
CA PHE A 213 9.19 9.55 1.70
C PHE A 213 8.65 10.87 2.26
N LEU A 214 8.22 11.79 1.38
CA LEU A 214 7.68 13.08 1.80
C LEU A 214 6.38 12.91 2.59
N ARG A 215 5.48 12.01 2.16
CA ARG A 215 4.22 11.70 2.88
C ARG A 215 4.49 11.11 4.27
N HIS A 216 5.49 10.24 4.37
CA HIS A 216 5.84 9.66 5.67
C HIS A 216 6.45 10.73 6.61
N ARG A 217 7.34 11.59 6.11
CA ARG A 217 7.91 12.70 6.87
C ARG A 217 6.83 13.69 7.33
N GLU A 218 5.90 14.03 6.47
CA GLU A 218 4.74 14.87 6.80
C GLU A 218 3.88 14.22 7.90
N ALA A 219 3.61 12.91 7.80
CA ALA A 219 2.85 12.18 8.82
C ALA A 219 3.53 12.24 10.20
N LEU A 220 4.85 12.08 10.25
CA LEU A 220 5.63 12.21 11.49
C LEU A 220 5.52 13.61 12.08
N GLN A 221 5.70 14.65 11.26
CA GLN A 221 5.59 16.05 11.70
C GLN A 221 4.18 16.38 12.21
N ARG A 222 3.16 15.82 11.55
CA ARG A 222 1.76 16.00 11.95
C ARG A 222 1.48 15.40 13.33
N VAL A 223 2.04 14.23 13.64
CA VAL A 223 1.91 13.62 14.98
C VAL A 223 2.53 14.52 16.05
N GLU A 224 3.72 15.08 15.82
CA GLU A 224 4.36 15.97 16.80
C GLU A 224 3.57 17.26 17.01
N ALA A 225 3.04 17.86 15.96
CA ALA A 225 2.18 19.03 16.07
C ALA A 225 0.88 18.71 16.84
N LEU A 226 0.23 17.58 16.54
CA LEU A 226 -1.00 17.18 17.21
C LEU A 226 -0.80 16.79 18.68
N LYS A 227 0.35 16.22 19.06
CA LYS A 227 0.69 15.99 20.48
C LYS A 227 0.71 17.30 21.29
N LEU A 228 1.21 18.39 20.69
CA LEU A 228 1.19 19.70 21.33
C LEU A 228 -0.27 20.22 21.41
N SER A 229 -1.03 20.12 20.32
CA SER A 229 -2.42 20.56 20.27
C SER A 229 -3.30 19.81 21.29
N VAL A 230 -3.10 18.51 21.47
CA VAL A 230 -3.83 17.73 22.50
C VAL A 230 -3.54 18.28 23.89
N ARG A 231 -2.26 18.48 24.25
CA ARG A 231 -1.91 19.06 25.56
C ARG A 231 -2.52 20.44 25.79
N GLN A 232 -2.56 21.28 24.75
CA GLN A 232 -3.17 22.61 24.83
C GLN A 232 -4.69 22.50 24.98
N ALA A 233 -5.35 21.61 24.27
CA ALA A 233 -6.80 21.40 24.36
C ALA A 233 -7.21 20.78 25.70
N GLU A 234 -6.45 19.81 26.24
CA GLU A 234 -6.66 19.24 27.57
C GLU A 234 -6.56 20.32 28.67
N GLU A 235 -5.52 21.16 28.59
CA GLU A 235 -5.35 22.24 29.56
C GLU A 235 -6.45 23.30 29.44
N ASN A 236 -6.85 23.67 28.22
CA ASN A 236 -7.96 24.58 27.99
C ASN A 236 -9.26 24.01 28.58
N TYR A 237 -9.55 22.73 28.32
CA TYR A 237 -10.73 22.05 28.89
C TYR A 237 -10.69 22.07 30.44
N ARG A 238 -9.55 21.75 31.04
CA ARG A 238 -9.35 21.78 32.51
C ARG A 238 -9.60 23.20 33.08
N ILE A 239 -9.11 24.23 32.43
CA ILE A 239 -9.35 25.63 32.84
C ILE A 239 -10.84 25.95 32.71
N MET A 240 -11.50 25.62 31.61
CA MET A 240 -12.91 25.92 31.39
C MET A 240 -13.81 25.16 32.39
N GLN A 241 -13.47 23.89 32.70
CA GLN A 241 -14.15 23.10 33.72
C GLN A 241 -14.08 23.76 35.11
N ASN A 242 -12.87 24.20 35.52
CA ASN A 242 -12.70 24.93 36.79
C ASN A 242 -13.47 26.26 36.82
N ARG A 243 -13.45 27.03 35.74
CA ARG A 243 -14.20 28.27 35.64
C ARG A 243 -15.71 28.03 35.71
N TYR A 244 -16.22 27.01 35.02
CA TYR A 244 -17.63 26.64 35.05
C TYR A 244 -18.08 26.24 36.46
N LEU A 245 -17.32 25.38 37.14
CA LEU A 245 -17.61 24.96 38.50
C LEU A 245 -17.63 26.15 39.51
N ASN A 246 -16.84 27.18 39.23
CA ASN A 246 -16.81 28.42 40.02
C ASN A 246 -17.77 29.51 39.49
N GLN A 247 -18.68 29.16 38.56
CA GLN A 247 -19.64 30.11 37.92
C GLN A 247 -19.00 31.28 37.19
N LEU A 248 -17.74 31.12 36.72
CA LEU A 248 -16.97 32.12 35.98
C LEU A 248 -16.98 31.89 34.45
N ALA A 249 -17.68 30.86 33.99
CA ALA A 249 -17.89 30.54 32.58
C ALA A 249 -19.27 29.89 32.41
N ILE A 250 -19.83 30.01 31.20
CA ILE A 250 -21.11 29.35 30.84
C ILE A 250 -20.89 27.95 30.34
N LEU A 251 -21.93 27.14 30.39
CA LEU A 251 -21.88 25.72 29.95
C LEU A 251 -21.40 25.58 28.50
N THR A 252 -21.80 26.47 27.61
CA THR A 252 -21.41 26.46 26.20
C THR A 252 -19.90 26.50 26.05
N ASP A 253 -19.19 27.34 26.80
CA ASP A 253 -17.71 27.44 26.74
C ASP A 253 -17.05 26.11 27.17
N LEU A 254 -17.61 25.45 28.16
CA LEU A 254 -17.13 24.13 28.62
C LEU A 254 -17.36 23.04 27.57
N LEU A 255 -18.56 23.00 26.95
CA LEU A 255 -18.88 22.04 25.90
C LEU A 255 -18.04 22.28 24.63
N ASP A 256 -17.80 23.52 24.25
CA ASP A 256 -16.93 23.86 23.14
C ASP A 256 -15.48 23.42 23.40
N ALA A 257 -14.96 23.68 24.59
CA ALA A 257 -13.62 23.24 24.97
C ALA A 257 -13.51 21.70 24.96
N ASN A 258 -14.55 20.97 25.39
CA ASN A 258 -14.60 19.50 25.31
C ASN A 258 -14.63 19.03 23.86
N SER A 259 -15.43 19.66 23.00
CA SER A 259 -15.52 19.31 21.58
C SER A 259 -14.18 19.52 20.86
N VAL A 260 -13.48 20.61 21.14
CA VAL A 260 -12.12 20.85 20.62
C VAL A 260 -11.16 19.78 21.11
N ARG A 261 -11.16 19.43 22.40
CA ARG A 261 -10.31 18.38 22.98
C ARG A 261 -10.56 17.05 22.29
N LEU A 262 -11.81 16.60 22.22
CA LEU A 262 -12.18 15.34 21.58
C LEU A 262 -11.74 15.31 20.11
N ASN A 263 -11.98 16.37 19.37
CA ASN A 263 -11.60 16.44 17.95
C ASN A 263 -10.09 16.29 17.75
N VAL A 264 -9.28 16.99 18.56
CA VAL A 264 -7.82 16.92 18.46
C VAL A 264 -7.29 15.54 18.89
N GLU A 265 -7.87 14.90 19.90
CA GLU A 265 -7.54 13.53 20.29
C GLU A 265 -7.82 12.53 19.14
N LEU A 266 -8.98 12.62 18.51
CA LEU A 266 -9.34 11.79 17.36
C LEU A 266 -8.40 12.05 16.15
N GLN A 267 -8.03 13.30 15.91
CA GLN A 267 -7.04 13.62 14.88
C GLN A 267 -5.66 13.02 15.19
N LEU A 268 -5.23 13.01 16.45
CA LEU A 268 -3.97 12.38 16.85
C LEU A 268 -3.98 10.87 16.62
N VAL A 269 -5.09 10.19 16.93
CA VAL A 269 -5.27 8.76 16.63
C VAL A 269 -5.10 8.51 15.12
N ASN A 270 -5.80 9.28 14.29
CA ASN A 270 -5.70 9.17 12.83
C ASN A 270 -4.28 9.46 12.32
N ALA A 271 -3.62 10.46 12.88
CA ALA A 271 -2.25 10.81 12.49
C ALA A 271 -1.25 9.69 12.84
N ARG A 272 -1.36 9.08 14.02
CA ARG A 272 -0.53 7.93 14.41
C ARG A 272 -0.72 6.74 13.49
N THR A 273 -1.95 6.39 13.19
CA THR A 273 -2.26 5.32 12.22
C THR A 273 -1.70 5.65 10.83
N ARG A 274 -1.76 6.93 10.43
CA ARG A 274 -1.22 7.39 9.15
C ARG A 274 0.29 7.24 9.05
N VAL A 275 1.03 7.41 10.15
CA VAL A 275 2.49 7.19 10.19
C VAL A 275 2.82 5.75 9.81
N ILE A 276 2.14 4.77 10.41
CA ILE A 276 2.35 3.36 10.11
C ILE A 276 2.01 3.06 8.65
N TYR A 277 0.85 3.53 8.20
CA TYR A 277 0.43 3.33 6.82
C TYR A 277 1.44 3.89 5.80
N THR A 278 1.91 5.12 6.02
CA THR A 278 2.88 5.75 5.12
C THR A 278 4.26 5.10 5.18
N TYR A 279 4.65 4.55 6.32
CA TYR A 279 5.86 3.73 6.43
C TYR A 279 5.80 2.50 5.53
N TYR A 280 4.71 1.72 5.61
CA TYR A 280 4.54 0.56 4.73
C TYR A 280 4.38 0.93 3.26
N GLN A 281 3.80 2.09 2.96
CA GLN A 281 3.81 2.61 1.59
C GLN A 281 5.23 2.92 1.09
N LEU A 282 6.09 3.43 1.96
CA LEU A 282 7.50 3.68 1.63
C LEU A 282 8.24 2.35 1.39
N GLN A 283 8.06 1.34 2.26
CA GLN A 283 8.63 0.01 2.06
C GLN A 283 8.17 -0.61 0.73
N LYS A 284 6.88 -0.52 0.44
CA LYS A 284 6.35 -0.97 -0.87
C LYS A 284 6.99 -0.25 -2.05
N ALA A 285 7.21 1.07 -1.94
CA ALA A 285 7.88 1.84 -3.00
C ALA A 285 9.35 1.44 -3.16
N CYS A 286 9.96 0.88 -2.12
CA CYS A 286 11.32 0.33 -2.13
C CYS A 286 11.40 -1.14 -2.60
N GLY A 287 10.26 -1.79 -2.84
CA GLY A 287 10.20 -3.18 -3.29
C GLY A 287 10.46 -4.21 -2.18
N ASP A 288 10.29 -3.84 -0.91
CA ASP A 288 10.50 -4.71 0.26
C ASP A 288 9.20 -5.40 0.72
N LEU A 289 8.10 -5.20 0.01
CA LEU A 289 6.77 -5.78 0.27
C LEU A 289 6.17 -6.38 -1.00
#